data_df0ebd403adcf6ee5a33bc50f46ad657
#
_entry.id   df0ebd403adcf6ee5a33bc50f46ad657
#
_cell.length_a   1.000
_cell.length_b   1.000
_cell.length_c   1.000
_cell.angle_alpha   90.00
_cell.angle_beta   90.00
_cell.angle_gamma   90.00
#
_symmetry.space_group_name_H-M   'P 1'
#
loop_
_entity.id
_entity.type
_entity.pdbx_description
1 polymer ?
#
loop_
_entity_poly.entity_id
_entity_poly.type
_entity_poly.pdbx_seq_one_letter_code
_entity_poly.pdbx_strand_id
1 'polypeptide(L)'
;MSSPNQVRGPLDGVVIADFSRVLAGPYASMLLADFGATVIKVEDPDRGDDTRQWGPPFTSQGKATYFESVNRNKQSIGLDLRDSKDLYRAQNLARKADVVIENFKVGGLDKFKLDYHSVTKTNPQVVYCSISGFGSKEGKELPGYDLLI
;
A
#
# COMPACT_ATOMS: atom_id res chain seq x y z
N MET A 1 4.55 -20.01 -18.92
CA MET A 1 5.46 -21.10 -18.50
C MET A 1 6.53 -20.45 -17.62
N SER A 2 6.47 -20.68 -16.32
CA SER A 2 7.46 -20.15 -15.37
C SER A 2 8.79 -20.89 -15.54
N SER A 3 9.90 -20.14 -15.55
CA SER A 3 11.26 -20.68 -15.61
C SER A 3 11.51 -21.61 -14.41
N PRO A 4 12.13 -22.80 -14.59
CA PRO A 4 12.23 -23.83 -13.56
C PRO A 4 13.21 -23.53 -12.41
N ASN A 5 13.81 -22.35 -12.31
CA ASN A 5 14.85 -22.00 -11.32
C ASN A 5 14.58 -20.72 -10.54
N GLN A 6 13.33 -20.29 -10.40
CA GLN A 6 13.05 -19.17 -9.51
C GLN A 6 13.01 -19.69 -8.05
N VAL A 7 13.99 -19.27 -7.25
CA VAL A 7 13.96 -19.51 -5.79
C VAL A 7 12.71 -18.84 -5.24
N ARG A 8 11.77 -19.65 -4.79
CA ARG A 8 10.52 -19.15 -4.19
C ARG A 8 10.80 -18.61 -2.81
N GLY A 9 10.37 -17.38 -2.56
CA GLY A 9 10.44 -16.80 -1.22
C GLY A 9 9.41 -17.42 -0.26
N PRO A 10 9.54 -17.21 1.04
CA PRO A 10 8.58 -17.72 2.04
C PRO A 10 7.15 -17.19 1.85
N LEU A 11 6.96 -16.08 1.16
CA LEU A 11 5.66 -15.48 0.84
C LEU A 11 5.26 -15.63 -0.63
N ASP A 12 5.86 -16.58 -1.36
CA ASP A 12 5.47 -16.84 -2.74
C ASP A 12 4.00 -17.25 -2.82
N GLY A 13 3.24 -16.60 -3.69
CA GLY A 13 1.80 -16.79 -3.84
C GLY A 13 0.93 -15.86 -2.97
N VAL A 14 1.50 -15.15 -1.99
CA VAL A 14 0.79 -14.15 -1.20
C VAL A 14 0.62 -12.86 -2.01
N VAL A 15 -0.60 -12.35 -2.09
CA VAL A 15 -0.96 -11.10 -2.80
C VAL A 15 -1.28 -10.01 -1.78
N ILE A 16 -0.61 -8.87 -1.90
CA ILE A 16 -0.77 -7.72 -1.01
C ILE A 16 -1.32 -6.53 -1.79
N ALA A 17 -2.46 -6.00 -1.36
CA ALA A 17 -2.99 -4.71 -1.80
C ALA A 17 -2.42 -3.61 -0.89
N ASP A 18 -1.49 -2.82 -1.42
CA ASP A 18 -0.81 -1.75 -0.69
C ASP A 18 -1.41 -0.40 -1.06
N PHE A 19 -2.28 0.14 -0.19
CA PHE A 19 -2.87 1.48 -0.30
C PHE A 19 -2.06 2.52 0.46
N SER A 20 -0.95 2.14 1.07
CA SER A 20 -0.16 3.02 1.91
C SER A 20 0.70 4.01 1.12
N ARG A 21 1.11 5.09 1.78
CA ARG A 21 1.93 6.16 1.22
C ARG A 21 3.07 6.53 2.16
N VAL A 22 4.04 7.23 1.65
CA VAL A 22 5.19 7.82 2.33
C VAL A 22 6.18 6.76 2.80
N LEU A 23 6.23 6.38 4.08
CA LEU A 23 7.30 5.55 4.65
C LEU A 23 6.78 4.26 5.31
N ALA A 24 6.05 4.36 6.40
CA ALA A 24 5.79 3.22 7.30
C ALA A 24 5.12 2.03 6.59
N GLY A 25 4.01 2.26 5.90
CA GLY A 25 3.33 1.23 5.12
C GLY A 25 4.16 0.75 3.92
N PRO A 26 4.71 1.67 3.08
CA PRO A 26 5.56 1.27 1.97
C PRO A 26 6.79 0.47 2.39
N TYR A 27 7.43 0.81 3.51
CA TYR A 27 8.56 0.03 4.03
C TYR A 27 8.13 -1.38 4.45
N ALA A 28 7.02 -1.49 5.18
CA ALA A 28 6.49 -2.79 5.59
C ALA A 28 6.15 -3.67 4.38
N SER A 29 5.41 -3.15 3.40
CA SER A 29 5.04 -3.90 2.19
C SER A 29 6.24 -4.24 1.31
N MET A 30 7.28 -3.40 1.29
CA MET A 30 8.54 -3.70 0.60
C MET A 30 9.26 -4.91 1.21
N LEU A 31 9.34 -5.00 2.52
CA LEU A 31 9.94 -6.18 3.18
C LEU A 31 9.18 -7.47 2.82
N LEU A 32 7.85 -7.40 2.76
CA LEU A 32 7.05 -8.55 2.34
C LEU A 32 7.28 -8.91 0.86
N ALA A 33 7.49 -7.90 -0.01
CA ALA A 33 7.89 -8.12 -1.39
C ALA A 33 9.28 -8.78 -1.50
N ASP A 34 10.24 -8.38 -0.66
CA ASP A 34 11.57 -9.02 -0.60
C ASP A 34 11.46 -10.50 -0.18
N PHE A 35 10.47 -10.86 0.61
CA PHE A 35 10.16 -12.26 0.96
C PHE A 35 9.36 -13.01 -0.10
N GLY A 36 9.07 -12.41 -1.24
CA GLY A 36 8.44 -13.08 -2.38
C GLY A 36 6.94 -12.81 -2.55
N ALA A 37 6.32 -11.98 -1.71
CA ALA A 37 4.92 -11.59 -1.92
C ALA A 37 4.76 -10.73 -3.19
N THR A 38 3.64 -10.91 -3.87
CA THR A 38 3.21 -10.01 -4.95
C THR A 38 2.56 -8.77 -4.35
N VAL A 39 3.28 -7.65 -4.30
CA VAL A 39 2.76 -6.38 -3.78
C VAL A 39 2.26 -5.51 -4.92
N ILE A 40 0.99 -5.11 -4.85
CA ILE A 40 0.35 -4.19 -5.79
C ILE A 40 0.08 -2.87 -5.05
N LYS A 41 0.91 -1.87 -5.32
CA LYS A 41 0.78 -0.53 -4.76
C LYS A 41 -0.25 0.27 -5.55
N VAL A 42 -1.29 0.71 -4.87
CA VAL A 42 -2.32 1.59 -5.43
C VAL A 42 -1.94 3.04 -5.17
N GLU A 43 -1.84 3.81 -6.23
CA GLU A 43 -1.39 5.20 -6.20
C GLU A 43 -2.39 6.12 -6.91
N ASP A 44 -2.31 7.44 -6.62
CA ASP A 44 -3.00 8.47 -7.42
C ASP A 44 -2.51 8.38 -8.87
N PRO A 45 -3.41 8.35 -9.88
CA PRO A 45 -3.00 8.13 -11.27
C PRO A 45 -2.15 9.25 -11.87
N ASP A 46 -2.30 10.49 -11.35
CA ASP A 46 -1.61 11.66 -11.89
C ASP A 46 -0.30 11.96 -11.14
N ARG A 47 -0.30 11.81 -9.82
CA ARG A 47 0.82 12.23 -8.96
C ARG A 47 1.60 11.08 -8.35
N GLY A 48 0.99 9.92 -8.24
CA GLY A 48 1.55 8.78 -7.54
C GLY A 48 1.59 8.98 -6.03
N ASP A 49 2.54 8.32 -5.38
CA ASP A 49 2.92 8.57 -3.98
C ASP A 49 3.64 9.93 -3.88
N ASP A 50 3.33 10.72 -2.85
CA ASP A 50 3.92 12.04 -2.64
C ASP A 50 5.45 11.99 -2.64
N THR A 51 6.04 10.90 -2.16
CA THR A 51 7.50 10.68 -2.11
C THR A 51 8.15 10.56 -3.48
N ARG A 52 7.39 10.36 -4.55
CA ARG A 52 7.94 10.40 -5.93
C ARG A 52 8.53 11.74 -6.31
N GLN A 53 8.11 12.81 -5.62
CA GLN A 53 8.56 14.18 -5.86
C GLN A 53 9.51 14.69 -4.75
N TRP A 54 9.78 13.88 -3.73
CA TRP A 54 10.62 14.30 -2.60
C TRP A 54 12.09 14.16 -2.93
N GLY A 55 12.70 15.24 -3.32
CA GLY A 55 14.12 15.37 -3.61
C GLY A 55 14.59 16.82 -3.53
N PRO A 56 15.90 17.07 -3.62
CA PRO A 56 17.02 16.15 -3.79
C PRO A 56 17.22 15.21 -2.57
N PRO A 57 17.90 14.04 -2.76
CA PRO A 57 18.55 13.60 -3.97
C PRO A 57 17.61 12.87 -4.95
N PHE A 58 17.91 12.96 -6.23
CA PHE A 58 17.30 12.17 -7.29
C PHE A 58 18.31 11.22 -7.92
N THR A 59 17.84 10.09 -8.44
CA THR A 59 18.67 9.17 -9.23
C THR A 59 19.10 9.82 -10.56
N SER A 60 20.05 9.22 -11.27
CA SER A 60 20.43 9.64 -12.63
C SER A 60 19.27 9.60 -13.64
N GLN A 61 18.19 8.87 -13.32
CA GLN A 61 16.95 8.79 -14.11
C GLN A 61 15.89 9.80 -13.67
N GLY A 62 16.21 10.71 -12.73
CA GLY A 62 15.27 11.72 -12.22
C GLY A 62 14.23 11.18 -11.23
N LYS A 63 14.41 9.98 -10.69
CA LYS A 63 13.51 9.42 -9.69
C LYS A 63 13.93 9.82 -8.28
N ALA A 64 12.97 10.15 -7.41
CA ALA A 64 13.23 10.45 -6.01
C ALA A 64 13.82 9.23 -5.28
N THR A 65 15.02 9.38 -4.70
CA THR A 65 15.68 8.28 -3.98
C THR A 65 14.90 7.82 -2.78
N TYR A 66 14.15 8.70 -2.14
CA TYR A 66 13.26 8.35 -1.04
C TYR A 66 12.20 7.33 -1.48
N PHE A 67 11.51 7.58 -2.61
CA PHE A 67 10.53 6.64 -3.14
C PHE A 67 11.16 5.29 -3.49
N GLU A 68 12.30 5.30 -4.19
CA GLU A 68 13.00 4.07 -4.62
C GLU A 68 13.46 3.23 -3.42
N SER A 69 13.84 3.87 -2.30
CA SER A 69 14.36 3.18 -1.12
C SER A 69 13.35 2.26 -0.41
N VAL A 70 12.04 2.53 -0.56
CA VAL A 70 10.97 1.81 0.16
C VAL A 70 9.94 1.14 -0.76
N ASN A 71 10.18 1.11 -2.08
CA ASN A 71 9.21 0.57 -3.03
C ASN A 71 9.78 -0.46 -4.03
N ARG A 72 10.98 -1.01 -3.77
CA ARG A 72 11.52 -2.07 -4.63
C ARG A 72 10.64 -3.31 -4.61
N ASN A 73 10.68 -4.08 -5.68
CA ASN A 73 9.95 -5.34 -5.88
C ASN A 73 8.41 -5.22 -5.88
N LYS A 74 7.87 -4.00 -5.96
CA LYS A 74 6.41 -3.77 -6.05
C LYS A 74 5.99 -3.54 -7.50
N GLN A 75 4.75 -3.91 -7.79
CA GLN A 75 4.00 -3.44 -8.94
C GLN A 75 3.19 -2.21 -8.52
N SER A 76 2.97 -1.27 -9.44
CA SER A 76 2.17 -0.07 -9.19
C SER A 76 1.00 0.01 -10.15
N ILE A 77 -0.15 0.48 -9.64
CA ILE A 77 -1.34 0.79 -10.43
C ILE A 77 -1.91 2.15 -10.01
N GLY A 78 -2.14 3.02 -11.00
CA GLY A 78 -2.83 4.30 -10.78
C GLY A 78 -4.34 4.10 -10.75
N LEU A 79 -4.99 4.47 -9.62
CA LEU A 79 -6.44 4.42 -9.45
C LEU A 79 -6.93 5.68 -8.74
N ASP A 80 -7.85 6.42 -9.36
CA ASP A 80 -8.58 7.50 -8.67
C ASP A 80 -9.75 6.90 -7.88
N LEU A 81 -9.64 6.83 -6.57
CA LEU A 81 -10.70 6.31 -5.71
C LEU A 81 -11.99 7.14 -5.74
N ARG A 82 -11.99 8.32 -6.36
CA ARG A 82 -13.19 9.14 -6.58
C ARG A 82 -13.93 8.76 -7.88
N ASP A 83 -13.23 8.13 -8.82
CA ASP A 83 -13.84 7.56 -10.02
C ASP A 83 -14.47 6.18 -9.70
N SER A 84 -15.69 5.98 -10.15
CA SER A 84 -16.45 4.77 -9.81
C SER A 84 -15.85 3.47 -10.37
N LYS A 85 -15.21 3.53 -11.54
CA LYS A 85 -14.60 2.35 -12.19
C LYS A 85 -13.30 1.98 -11.48
N ASP A 86 -12.49 2.98 -11.13
CA ASP A 86 -11.24 2.78 -10.42
C ASP A 86 -11.48 2.34 -8.98
N LEU A 87 -12.48 2.91 -8.31
CA LEU A 87 -12.92 2.45 -7.00
C LEU A 87 -13.36 0.97 -7.03
N TYR A 88 -14.12 0.57 -8.03
CA TYR A 88 -14.51 -0.83 -8.22
C TYR A 88 -13.28 -1.75 -8.41
N ARG A 89 -12.26 -1.29 -9.17
CA ARG A 89 -10.99 -2.01 -9.34
C ARG A 89 -10.24 -2.16 -8.01
N ALA A 90 -10.15 -1.07 -7.24
CA ALA A 90 -9.51 -1.06 -5.92
C ALA A 90 -10.21 -2.02 -4.94
N GLN A 91 -11.55 -2.00 -4.89
CA GLN A 91 -12.35 -2.91 -4.08
C GLN A 91 -12.18 -4.38 -4.51
N ASN A 92 -12.11 -4.65 -5.83
CA ASN A 92 -11.83 -6.00 -6.33
C ASN A 92 -10.43 -6.48 -5.98
N LEU A 93 -9.43 -5.60 -5.98
CA LEU A 93 -8.10 -5.92 -5.53
C LEU A 93 -8.11 -6.30 -4.03
N ALA A 94 -8.71 -5.47 -3.18
CA ALA A 94 -8.82 -5.74 -1.74
C ALA A 94 -9.59 -7.06 -1.45
N ARG A 95 -10.62 -7.36 -2.24
CA ARG A 95 -11.40 -8.60 -2.11
C ARG A 95 -10.60 -9.86 -2.43
N LYS A 96 -9.58 -9.77 -3.29
CA LYS A 96 -8.78 -10.91 -3.76
C LYS A 96 -7.41 -10.99 -3.09
N ALA A 97 -7.00 -9.96 -2.38
CA ALA A 97 -5.71 -9.92 -1.71
C ALA A 97 -5.74 -10.75 -0.42
N ASP A 98 -4.61 -11.35 -0.07
CA ASP A 98 -4.41 -12.02 1.22
C ASP A 98 -4.15 -11.00 2.32
N VAL A 99 -3.51 -9.88 1.96
CA VAL A 99 -3.18 -8.79 2.89
C VAL A 99 -3.60 -7.46 2.28
N VAL A 100 -4.20 -6.59 3.09
CA VAL A 100 -4.43 -5.17 2.77
C VAL A 100 -3.63 -4.33 3.74
N ILE A 101 -2.84 -3.39 3.22
CA ILE A 101 -2.04 -2.44 4.02
C ILE A 101 -2.47 -1.03 3.66
N GLU A 102 -2.74 -0.19 4.68
CA GLU A 102 -3.08 1.21 4.49
C GLU A 102 -2.53 2.06 5.65
N ASN A 103 -2.33 3.35 5.39
CA ASN A 103 -1.94 4.32 6.40
C ASN A 103 -2.66 5.67 6.20
N PHE A 104 -3.93 5.59 5.81
CA PHE A 104 -4.77 6.76 5.74
C PHE A 104 -5.12 7.27 7.15
N LYS A 105 -5.55 8.54 7.23
CA LYS A 105 -6.17 9.04 8.45
C LYS A 105 -7.31 8.10 8.86
N VAL A 106 -7.45 7.84 10.14
CA VAL A 106 -8.50 6.96 10.68
C VAL A 106 -9.88 7.35 10.10
N GLY A 107 -10.58 6.36 9.54
CA GLY A 107 -11.84 6.55 8.83
C GLY A 107 -11.73 7.09 7.40
N GLY A 108 -10.52 7.38 6.92
CA GLY A 108 -10.30 7.93 5.58
C GLY A 108 -10.74 7.03 4.42
N LEU A 109 -10.77 5.72 4.65
CA LEU A 109 -11.18 4.72 3.66
C LEU A 109 -12.65 4.30 3.77
N ASP A 110 -13.39 4.72 4.81
CA ASP A 110 -14.79 4.32 5.05
C ASP A 110 -15.70 4.66 3.88
N LYS A 111 -15.59 5.88 3.38
CA LYS A 111 -16.38 6.37 2.23
C LYS A 111 -16.12 5.59 0.93
N PHE A 112 -14.98 4.92 0.84
CA PHE A 112 -14.61 4.09 -0.30
C PHE A 112 -14.92 2.61 -0.10
N LYS A 113 -15.48 2.23 1.07
CA LYS A 113 -15.72 0.83 1.45
C LYS A 113 -14.45 -0.03 1.33
N LEU A 114 -13.31 0.56 1.62
CA LEU A 114 -12.00 -0.06 1.68
C LEU A 114 -11.47 -0.16 3.12
N ASP A 115 -12.30 0.18 4.11
CA ASP A 115 -12.05 0.00 5.54
C ASP A 115 -12.14 -1.48 5.94
N TYR A 116 -11.60 -1.79 7.13
CA TYR A 116 -11.58 -3.17 7.67
C TYR A 116 -12.94 -3.84 7.63
N HIS A 117 -14.00 -3.18 8.11
CA HIS A 117 -15.33 -3.78 8.19
C HIS A 117 -15.96 -4.04 6.82
N SER A 118 -15.68 -3.18 5.85
CA SER A 118 -16.18 -3.35 4.48
C SER A 118 -15.43 -4.45 3.75
N VAL A 119 -14.12 -4.51 3.88
CA VAL A 119 -13.29 -5.52 3.21
C VAL A 119 -13.56 -6.91 3.78
N THR A 120 -13.61 -7.07 5.11
CA THR A 120 -13.84 -8.37 5.74
C THR A 120 -15.22 -8.99 5.45
N LYS A 121 -16.22 -8.18 5.11
CA LYS A 121 -17.52 -8.71 4.64
C LYS A 121 -17.40 -9.47 3.33
N THR A 122 -16.47 -9.10 2.46
CA THR A 122 -16.29 -9.70 1.12
C THR A 122 -15.05 -10.59 1.03
N ASN A 123 -14.14 -10.46 1.98
CA ASN A 123 -12.91 -11.25 2.13
C ASN A 123 -12.66 -11.54 3.62
N PRO A 124 -13.35 -12.54 4.21
CA PRO A 124 -13.25 -12.82 5.65
C PRO A 124 -11.88 -13.31 6.11
N GLN A 125 -11.02 -13.75 5.20
CA GLN A 125 -9.69 -14.29 5.52
C GLN A 125 -8.57 -13.25 5.40
N VAL A 126 -8.89 -12.02 5.00
CA VAL A 126 -7.89 -10.98 4.78
C VAL A 126 -7.16 -10.61 6.09
N VAL A 127 -5.86 -10.49 6.00
CA VAL A 127 -5.06 -9.80 7.03
C VAL A 127 -5.09 -8.31 6.71
N TYR A 128 -5.77 -7.52 7.55
CA TYR A 128 -5.91 -6.08 7.33
C TYR A 128 -4.99 -5.31 8.28
N CYS A 129 -4.03 -4.58 7.73
CA CYS A 129 -3.05 -3.79 8.46
C CYS A 129 -3.34 -2.29 8.27
N SER A 130 -3.83 -1.64 9.32
CA SER A 130 -4.03 -0.20 9.36
C SER A 130 -2.93 0.44 10.22
N ILE A 131 -2.14 1.33 9.63
CA ILE A 131 -1.00 1.97 10.29
C ILE A 131 -1.37 3.42 10.58
N SER A 132 -1.32 3.81 11.84
CA SER A 132 -1.57 5.18 12.29
C SER A 132 -0.58 5.58 13.38
N GLY A 133 -0.27 6.88 13.50
CA GLY A 133 0.68 7.35 14.50
C GLY A 133 0.18 7.18 15.94
N PHE A 134 -1.11 7.40 16.18
CA PHE A 134 -1.69 7.47 17.54
C PHE A 134 -2.85 6.48 17.76
N GLY A 135 -3.10 5.58 16.81
CA GLY A 135 -4.18 4.61 16.89
C GLY A 135 -5.57 5.21 16.63
N SER A 136 -6.60 4.40 16.91
CA SER A 136 -8.00 4.73 16.57
C SER A 136 -8.81 5.35 17.72
N LYS A 137 -8.22 5.54 18.88
CA LYS A 137 -8.87 6.11 20.09
C LYS A 137 -8.49 7.58 20.29
N GLU A 138 -7.97 7.91 21.45
CA GLU A 138 -7.44 9.25 21.75
C GLU A 138 -6.27 9.57 20.82
N GLY A 139 -6.23 10.78 20.28
CA GLY A 139 -5.18 11.19 19.32
C GLY A 139 -5.43 10.78 17.87
N LYS A 140 -6.52 10.08 17.52
CA LYS A 140 -6.83 9.67 16.14
C LYS A 140 -6.84 10.79 15.10
N GLU A 141 -7.09 12.03 15.57
CA GLU A 141 -7.11 13.23 14.73
C GLU A 141 -5.73 13.85 14.51
N LEU A 142 -4.73 13.43 15.30
CA LEU A 142 -3.37 13.95 15.20
C LEU A 142 -2.67 13.33 13.96
N PRO A 143 -1.92 14.14 13.20
CA PRO A 143 -1.12 13.62 12.10
C PRO A 143 0.07 12.84 12.66
N GLY A 144 0.21 11.59 12.25
CA GLY A 144 1.40 10.79 12.55
C GLY A 144 2.45 10.99 11.48
N TYR A 145 3.49 11.75 11.79
CA TYR A 145 4.68 11.85 10.96
C TYR A 145 5.87 11.24 11.71
N ASP A 146 6.81 10.64 10.98
CA ASP A 146 7.98 9.95 11.54
C ASP A 146 8.79 10.81 12.52
N LEU A 147 8.73 12.14 12.38
CA LEU A 147 9.43 13.08 13.27
C LEU A 147 8.64 13.43 14.54
N LEU A 148 7.42 12.93 14.70
CA LEU A 148 6.52 13.27 15.82
C LEU A 148 6.22 12.07 16.74
N ILE A 149 6.79 10.92 16.44
CA ILE A 149 6.57 9.66 17.16
C ILE A 149 7.87 9.26 17.88
#